data_a599599939b49f841f3029d480b3aea2
#
_entry.id   a599599939b49f841f3029d480b3aea2
#
_cell.length_a   1.000
_cell.length_b   1.000
_cell.length_c   1.000
_cell.angle_alpha   90.00
_cell.angle_beta   90.00
_cell.angle_gamma   90.00
#
_symmetry.space_group_name_H-M   'P 1'
#
loop_
_entity.id
_entity.type
_entity.pdbx_description
1 polymer ?
#
loop_
_entity_poly.entity_id
_entity_poly.type
_entity_poly.pdbx_seq_one_letter_code
_entity_poly.pdbx_strand_id
1 'polypeptide(L)'
;MHLRVLRDAGLVMARSAGNRRYYQLNPDVLGQLRDYLDWYWTQALAAYKTAAEREDDHTPMSEPEPEISVVKTVTVQTGIARAFEVFADHGRWWPVQTHHLAEPPGTTVILEPFVGGRWYERSADGSECDWGRVLAWEPPHRMLLTWQMGAGWVYEPHPSLGSEIEVRFTAEGPGRTRVEFAHRHLERYADQAERMRSGLDGPNGAAQVLVAYGAAVSAADVSAAAVSVADVAGAATKEEHSVH
;
A
#
# COMPACT_ATOMS: atom_id res chain seq x y z
N MET A 1 -16.29 -20.11 18.50
CA MET A 1 -15.55 -19.72 17.30
C MET A 1 -15.19 -18.22 17.28
N HIS A 2 -16.04 -17.31 17.73
CA HIS A 2 -15.85 -15.86 17.65
C HIS A 2 -14.73 -15.27 18.53
N LEU A 3 -14.56 -15.75 19.77
CA LEU A 3 -13.50 -15.23 20.68
C LEU A 3 -12.07 -15.51 20.19
N ARG A 4 -11.88 -16.58 19.42
CA ARG A 4 -10.59 -16.87 18.81
C ARG A 4 -10.25 -15.85 17.71
N VAL A 5 -11.21 -15.53 16.86
CA VAL A 5 -11.06 -14.53 15.79
C VAL A 5 -10.75 -13.15 16.38
N LEU A 6 -11.47 -12.74 17.44
CA LEU A 6 -11.24 -11.47 18.12
C LEU A 6 -9.87 -11.39 18.79
N ARG A 7 -9.38 -12.51 19.34
CA ARG A 7 -8.04 -12.59 19.92
C ARG A 7 -6.97 -12.55 18.83
N ASP A 8 -7.16 -13.31 17.75
CA ASP A 8 -6.21 -13.38 16.64
C ASP A 8 -6.15 -12.04 15.88
N ALA A 9 -7.23 -11.25 15.94
CA ALA A 9 -7.29 -9.85 15.49
C ALA A 9 -6.78 -8.83 16.55
N GLY A 10 -6.28 -9.29 17.70
CA GLY A 10 -5.77 -8.40 18.75
C GLY A 10 -6.81 -7.60 19.53
N LEU A 11 -8.10 -7.71 19.19
CA LEU A 11 -9.19 -6.97 19.82
C LEU A 11 -9.45 -7.37 21.27
N VAL A 12 -9.10 -8.60 21.64
CA VAL A 12 -9.21 -9.10 23.02
C VAL A 12 -7.93 -9.77 23.47
N MET A 13 -7.57 -9.49 24.71
CA MET A 13 -6.48 -10.15 25.44
C MET A 13 -7.04 -11.29 26.28
N ALA A 14 -6.35 -12.44 26.33
CA ALA A 14 -6.72 -13.55 27.16
C ALA A 14 -5.81 -13.63 28.39
N ARG A 15 -6.40 -13.63 29.58
CA ARG A 15 -5.69 -13.84 30.86
C ARG A 15 -6.15 -15.13 31.50
N SER A 16 -5.22 -15.98 31.88
CA SER A 16 -5.52 -17.19 32.62
C SER A 16 -5.41 -16.94 34.13
N ALA A 17 -6.44 -17.35 34.89
CA ALA A 17 -6.41 -17.36 36.33
C ALA A 17 -6.95 -18.73 36.84
N GLY A 18 -6.02 -19.59 37.22
CA GLY A 18 -6.32 -21.01 37.54
C GLY A 18 -6.89 -21.75 36.33
N ASN A 19 -8.02 -22.40 36.50
CA ASN A 19 -8.72 -23.18 35.44
C ASN A 19 -9.66 -22.31 34.58
N ARG A 20 -9.66 -20.99 34.72
CA ARG A 20 -10.55 -20.07 34.01
C ARG A 20 -9.75 -19.16 33.10
N ARG A 21 -10.27 -18.91 31.88
CA ARG A 21 -9.78 -17.89 30.96
C ARG A 21 -10.72 -16.69 30.96
N TYR A 22 -10.15 -15.53 31.20
CA TYR A 22 -10.84 -14.24 31.14
C TYR A 22 -10.40 -13.54 29.87
N TYR A 23 -11.37 -12.97 29.14
CA TYR A 23 -11.13 -12.17 27.96
C TYR A 23 -11.42 -10.72 28.28
N GLN A 24 -10.49 -9.86 27.99
CA GLN A 24 -10.60 -8.41 28.19
C GLN A 24 -10.36 -7.72 26.86
N LEU A 25 -11.14 -6.68 26.57
CA LEU A 25 -10.92 -5.85 25.39
C LEU A 25 -9.53 -5.20 25.49
N ASN A 26 -8.86 -5.10 24.34
CA ASN A 26 -7.60 -4.38 24.23
C ASN A 26 -7.88 -2.89 24.00
N PRO A 27 -7.66 -2.00 24.99
CA PRO A 27 -8.01 -0.59 24.89
C PRO A 27 -7.20 0.13 23.82
N ASP A 28 -5.95 -0.28 23.56
CA ASP A 28 -5.07 0.37 22.58
C ASP A 28 -5.57 0.14 21.15
N VAL A 29 -5.99 -1.10 20.85
CA VAL A 29 -6.56 -1.44 19.53
C VAL A 29 -7.93 -0.80 19.34
N LEU A 30 -8.73 -0.70 20.41
CA LEU A 30 -10.01 0.02 20.35
C LEU A 30 -9.83 1.52 20.14
N GLY A 31 -8.78 2.11 20.74
CA GLY A 31 -8.38 3.49 20.48
C GLY A 31 -8.06 3.71 19.00
N GLN A 32 -7.19 2.89 18.43
CA GLN A 32 -6.82 2.95 17.02
C GLN A 32 -8.03 2.75 16.08
N LEU A 33 -8.95 1.84 16.40
CA LEU A 33 -10.17 1.63 15.63
C LEU A 33 -11.09 2.85 15.69
N ARG A 34 -11.22 3.48 16.87
CA ARG A 34 -12.00 4.70 17.05
C ARG A 34 -11.41 5.84 16.23
N ASP A 35 -10.09 6.05 16.31
CA ASP A 35 -9.40 7.12 15.57
C ASP A 35 -9.53 6.91 14.07
N TYR A 36 -9.47 5.66 13.60
CA TYR A 36 -9.72 5.30 12.21
C TYR A 36 -11.17 5.61 11.78
N LEU A 37 -12.16 5.28 12.60
CA LEU A 37 -13.58 5.56 12.30
C LEU A 37 -13.85 7.07 12.31
N ASP A 38 -13.30 7.82 13.26
CA ASP A 38 -13.44 9.27 13.35
C ASP A 38 -12.81 9.95 12.12
N TRP A 39 -11.64 9.49 11.69
CA TRP A 39 -11.03 9.94 10.44
C TRP A 39 -11.89 9.61 9.21
N TYR A 40 -12.37 8.37 9.10
CA TYR A 40 -13.22 7.94 7.99
C TYR A 40 -14.49 8.79 7.88
N TRP A 41 -15.15 9.03 9.01
CA TRP A 41 -16.33 9.89 9.07
C TRP A 41 -16.01 11.33 8.71
N THR A 42 -14.89 11.86 9.14
CA THR A 42 -14.43 13.21 8.79
C THR A 42 -14.24 13.34 7.29
N GLN A 43 -13.59 12.36 6.65
CA GLN A 43 -13.40 12.35 5.20
C GLN A 43 -14.72 12.19 4.44
N ALA A 44 -15.58 11.28 4.87
CA ALA A 44 -16.88 11.07 4.26
C ALA A 44 -17.78 12.31 4.36
N LEU A 45 -17.77 12.98 5.51
CA LEU A 45 -18.53 14.23 5.72
C LEU A 45 -17.95 15.38 4.91
N ALA A 46 -16.63 15.49 4.80
CA ALA A 46 -15.98 16.50 3.94
C ALA A 46 -16.33 16.29 2.47
N ALA A 47 -16.28 15.04 1.99
CA ALA A 47 -16.69 14.70 0.63
C ALA A 47 -18.18 14.98 0.37
N TYR A 48 -19.05 14.64 1.34
CA TYR A 48 -20.48 14.92 1.25
C TYR A 48 -20.77 16.44 1.27
N LYS A 49 -20.10 17.19 2.16
CA LYS A 49 -20.20 18.65 2.23
C LYS A 49 -19.81 19.27 0.89
N THR A 50 -18.68 18.86 0.32
CA THR A 50 -18.21 19.33 -1.00
C THR A 50 -19.20 18.97 -2.12
N ALA A 51 -19.86 17.82 -2.07
CA ALA A 51 -20.88 17.42 -3.03
C ALA A 51 -22.16 18.23 -2.86
N ALA A 52 -22.62 18.42 -1.62
CA ALA A 52 -23.84 19.21 -1.30
C ALA A 52 -23.67 20.70 -1.64
N GLU A 53 -22.49 21.27 -1.35
CA GLU A 53 -22.17 22.65 -1.68
C GLU A 53 -22.09 22.89 -3.20
N ARG A 54 -21.81 21.85 -4.01
CA ARG A 54 -21.88 21.92 -5.48
C ARG A 54 -23.30 21.94 -6.05
N GLU A 55 -24.28 21.43 -5.32
CA GLU A 55 -25.69 21.47 -5.76
C GLU A 55 -26.37 22.79 -5.42
N ASP A 56 -25.94 23.50 -4.36
CA ASP A 56 -26.60 24.71 -3.87
C ASP A 56 -25.95 26.04 -4.33
N ASP A 57 -24.75 26.04 -4.92
CA ASP A 57 -24.01 27.29 -5.13
C ASP A 57 -23.85 27.66 -6.61
N HIS A 58 -24.60 28.69 -7.00
CA HIS A 58 -24.35 29.54 -8.17
C HIS A 58 -23.42 30.72 -7.83
N THR A 59 -22.67 30.66 -6.75
CA THR A 59 -21.67 31.67 -6.35
C THR A 59 -20.31 31.34 -6.94
N PRO A 60 -19.54 32.30 -7.47
CA PRO A 60 -18.23 32.02 -8.05
C PRO A 60 -17.31 31.44 -6.97
N MET A 61 -16.90 30.20 -7.19
CA MET A 61 -16.02 29.42 -6.32
C MET A 61 -14.75 30.18 -5.99
N SER A 62 -14.43 30.28 -4.71
CA SER A 62 -13.04 30.36 -4.28
C SER A 62 -12.32 29.16 -4.90
N GLU A 63 -11.32 29.39 -5.74
CA GLU A 63 -10.55 28.33 -6.37
C GLU A 63 -10.06 27.39 -5.26
N PRO A 64 -10.27 26.05 -5.39
CA PRO A 64 -9.69 25.12 -4.43
C PRO A 64 -8.17 25.35 -4.42
N GLU A 65 -7.59 25.42 -3.24
CA GLU A 65 -6.13 25.49 -3.12
C GLU A 65 -5.52 24.41 -4.02
N PRO A 66 -4.52 24.74 -4.84
CA PRO A 66 -3.98 23.79 -5.80
C PRO A 66 -3.43 22.56 -5.05
N GLU A 67 -3.95 21.38 -5.38
CA GLU A 67 -3.42 20.12 -4.87
C GLU A 67 -1.94 20.00 -5.23
N ILE A 68 -1.09 19.90 -4.22
CA ILE A 68 0.34 19.67 -4.42
C ILE A 68 0.56 18.16 -4.52
N SER A 69 1.06 17.71 -5.65
CA SER A 69 1.28 16.28 -5.90
C SER A 69 2.57 16.00 -6.67
N VAL A 70 3.03 14.75 -6.58
CA VAL A 70 4.11 14.18 -7.41
C VAL A 70 3.55 12.99 -8.16
N VAL A 71 3.57 13.03 -9.50
CA VAL A 71 3.08 11.96 -10.35
C VAL A 71 4.22 11.41 -11.20
N LYS A 72 4.41 10.09 -11.15
CA LYS A 72 5.36 9.36 -11.99
C LYS A 72 4.66 8.20 -12.69
N THR A 73 5.13 7.85 -13.87
CA THR A 73 4.57 6.74 -14.64
C THR A 73 5.67 5.79 -15.09
N VAL A 74 5.32 4.51 -15.18
CA VAL A 74 6.13 3.48 -15.83
C VAL A 74 5.23 2.59 -16.67
N THR A 75 5.73 2.13 -17.82
CA THR A 75 5.07 1.10 -18.59
C THR A 75 5.83 -0.21 -18.44
N VAL A 76 5.13 -1.27 -18.04
CA VAL A 76 5.66 -2.61 -17.83
C VAL A 76 5.14 -3.57 -18.92
N GLN A 77 5.96 -4.55 -19.31
CA GLN A 77 5.66 -5.50 -20.38
C GLN A 77 4.97 -6.75 -19.82
N THR A 78 3.83 -6.55 -19.14
CA THR A 78 3.01 -7.63 -18.58
C THR A 78 1.53 -7.22 -18.55
N GLY A 79 0.63 -8.20 -18.41
CA GLY A 79 -0.81 -7.94 -18.30
C GLY A 79 -1.17 -7.25 -16.97
N ILE A 80 -2.29 -6.51 -16.98
CA ILE A 80 -2.71 -5.65 -15.86
C ILE A 80 -2.85 -6.42 -14.53
N ALA A 81 -3.40 -7.63 -14.54
CA ALA A 81 -3.55 -8.45 -13.34
C ALA A 81 -2.18 -8.78 -12.72
N ARG A 82 -1.23 -9.19 -13.54
CA ARG A 82 0.13 -9.50 -13.11
C ARG A 82 0.89 -8.26 -12.65
N ALA A 83 0.73 -7.15 -13.36
CA ALA A 83 1.31 -5.88 -12.96
C ALA A 83 0.85 -5.48 -11.56
N PHE A 84 -0.45 -5.60 -11.27
CA PHE A 84 -1.03 -5.31 -9.97
C PHE A 84 -0.51 -6.26 -8.87
N GLU A 85 -0.51 -7.59 -9.14
CA GLU A 85 -0.01 -8.60 -8.19
C GLU A 85 1.45 -8.35 -7.80
N VAL A 86 2.33 -8.09 -8.78
CA VAL A 86 3.74 -7.80 -8.50
C VAL A 86 3.88 -6.52 -7.67
N PHE A 87 3.09 -5.47 -8.01
CA PHE A 87 3.13 -4.24 -7.25
C PHE A 87 2.69 -4.46 -5.80
N ALA A 88 1.63 -5.20 -5.57
CA ALA A 88 1.08 -5.49 -4.25
C ALA A 88 2.06 -6.26 -3.33
N ASP A 89 2.98 -7.03 -3.89
CA ASP A 89 3.98 -7.80 -3.14
C ASP A 89 5.25 -6.97 -2.86
N HIS A 90 5.09 -5.91 -2.05
CA HIS A 90 6.18 -5.01 -1.67
C HIS A 90 7.39 -5.73 -1.08
N GLY A 91 7.18 -6.82 -0.36
CA GLY A 91 8.25 -7.60 0.27
C GLY A 91 9.28 -8.15 -0.71
N ARG A 92 8.94 -8.28 -1.99
CA ARG A 92 9.81 -8.84 -3.02
C ARG A 92 10.62 -7.80 -3.79
N TRP A 93 10.16 -6.56 -3.85
CA TRP A 93 10.78 -5.59 -4.76
C TRP A 93 11.01 -4.19 -4.17
N TRP A 94 10.37 -3.86 -3.06
CA TRP A 94 10.54 -2.54 -2.47
C TRP A 94 12.03 -2.26 -2.20
N PRO A 95 12.55 -1.08 -2.59
CA PRO A 95 13.98 -0.78 -2.47
C PRO A 95 14.38 -0.43 -1.03
N VAL A 96 14.28 -1.40 -0.12
CA VAL A 96 14.54 -1.25 1.32
C VAL A 96 15.92 -0.72 1.67
N GLN A 97 16.88 -0.78 0.74
CA GLN A 97 18.24 -0.24 0.96
C GLN A 97 18.26 1.30 1.05
N THR A 98 17.25 1.95 0.47
CA THR A 98 17.14 3.41 0.36
C THR A 98 15.80 3.95 0.87
N HIS A 99 14.78 3.10 1.01
CA HIS A 99 13.42 3.44 1.40
C HIS A 99 12.98 2.57 2.58
N HIS A 100 13.44 2.92 3.76
CA HIS A 100 13.12 2.28 5.03
C HIS A 100 13.18 3.33 6.16
N LEU A 101 12.56 3.04 7.29
CA LEU A 101 12.62 3.83 8.51
C LEU A 101 13.40 3.08 9.60
N ALA A 102 13.26 1.76 9.65
CA ALA A 102 14.03 0.91 10.55
C ALA A 102 15.46 0.70 10.02
N GLU A 103 16.40 0.46 10.93
CA GLU A 103 17.78 0.15 10.53
C GLU A 103 17.87 -1.24 9.88
N PRO A 104 18.54 -1.36 8.69
CA PRO A 104 18.86 -2.65 8.10
C PRO A 104 19.96 -3.39 8.91
N PRO A 105 20.13 -4.73 8.79
CA PRO A 105 19.65 -5.55 7.68
C PRO A 105 18.41 -6.38 8.02
N GLY A 106 17.69 -6.80 6.96
CA GLY A 106 16.60 -7.76 7.11
C GLY A 106 15.22 -7.13 7.27
N THR A 107 15.07 -5.84 6.95
CA THR A 107 13.79 -5.16 6.89
C THR A 107 12.99 -5.64 5.67
N THR A 108 11.72 -5.93 5.89
CA THR A 108 10.76 -6.30 4.84
C THR A 108 9.58 -5.35 4.88
N VAL A 109 9.16 -4.83 3.73
CA VAL A 109 7.94 -4.01 3.61
C VAL A 109 6.75 -4.90 3.32
N ILE A 110 5.70 -4.72 4.08
CA ILE A 110 4.49 -5.54 4.03
C ILE A 110 3.29 -4.64 3.76
N LEU A 111 2.49 -5.03 2.76
CA LEU A 111 1.21 -4.42 2.44
C LEU A 111 0.13 -5.49 2.62
N GLU A 112 -0.81 -5.27 3.53
CA GLU A 112 -1.97 -6.14 3.72
C GLU A 112 -3.02 -5.83 2.65
N PRO A 113 -3.43 -6.81 1.81
CA PRO A 113 -4.17 -6.56 0.58
C PRO A 113 -5.69 -6.44 0.77
N PHE A 114 -6.15 -5.55 1.64
CA PHE A 114 -7.57 -5.26 1.89
C PHE A 114 -7.76 -3.86 2.46
N VAL A 115 -8.96 -3.28 2.31
CA VAL A 115 -9.29 -1.96 2.86
C VAL A 115 -9.18 -1.97 4.38
N GLY A 116 -8.43 -1.02 4.95
CA GLY A 116 -8.06 -0.96 6.37
C GLY A 116 -6.78 -1.74 6.71
N GLY A 117 -6.25 -2.53 5.77
CA GLY A 117 -4.99 -3.25 5.94
C GLY A 117 -3.82 -2.32 6.21
N ARG A 118 -2.82 -2.82 6.90
CA ARG A 118 -1.60 -2.08 7.25
C ARG A 118 -0.63 -2.02 6.07
N TRP A 119 0.10 -0.94 5.99
CA TRP A 119 1.30 -0.81 5.21
C TRP A 119 2.44 -0.45 6.16
N TYR A 120 3.39 -1.34 6.30
CA TYR A 120 4.41 -1.26 7.34
C TYR A 120 5.70 -1.98 6.96
N GLU A 121 6.76 -1.69 7.67
CA GLU A 121 7.99 -2.46 7.62
C GLU A 121 8.17 -3.31 8.88
N ARG A 122 8.84 -4.44 8.73
CA ARG A 122 9.24 -5.34 9.81
C ARG A 122 10.73 -5.59 9.73
N SER A 123 11.44 -5.33 10.82
CA SER A 123 12.87 -5.59 10.96
C SER A 123 13.15 -7.05 11.30
N ALA A 124 14.42 -7.47 11.20
CA ALA A 124 14.85 -8.84 11.49
C ALA A 124 14.61 -9.27 12.95
N ASP A 125 14.60 -8.32 13.89
CA ASP A 125 14.31 -8.56 15.31
C ASP A 125 12.80 -8.67 15.60
N GLY A 126 11.95 -8.47 14.57
CA GLY A 126 10.50 -8.52 14.67
C GLY A 126 9.84 -7.18 15.06
N SER A 127 10.61 -6.12 15.25
CA SER A 127 10.04 -4.78 15.44
C SER A 127 9.34 -4.29 14.18
N GLU A 128 8.26 -3.52 14.33
CA GLU A 128 7.44 -3.02 13.23
C GLU A 128 7.31 -1.51 13.28
N CYS A 129 7.27 -0.88 12.11
CA CYS A 129 7.00 0.53 11.95
C CYS A 129 5.91 0.72 10.89
N ASP A 130 4.78 1.32 11.27
CA ASP A 130 3.70 1.62 10.33
C ASP A 130 4.10 2.75 9.39
N TRP A 131 3.67 2.65 8.13
CA TRP A 131 3.79 3.68 7.10
C TRP A 131 2.43 4.27 6.75
N GLY A 132 1.38 3.46 6.86
CA GLY A 132 0.03 3.86 6.52
C GLY A 132 -0.99 2.73 6.51
N ARG A 133 -2.10 2.99 5.83
CA ARG A 133 -3.23 2.07 5.70
C ARG A 133 -3.72 2.03 4.25
N VAL A 134 -4.33 0.93 3.88
CA VAL A 134 -5.03 0.77 2.61
C VAL A 134 -6.39 1.45 2.70
N LEU A 135 -6.62 2.48 1.88
CA LEU A 135 -7.90 3.20 1.78
C LEU A 135 -8.82 2.60 0.70
N ALA A 136 -8.24 2.17 -0.43
CA ALA A 136 -8.96 1.47 -1.48
C ALA A 136 -8.12 0.32 -2.03
N TRP A 137 -8.79 -0.79 -2.33
CA TRP A 137 -8.20 -2.00 -2.91
C TRP A 137 -9.09 -2.51 -4.01
N GLU A 138 -8.76 -2.18 -5.26
CA GLU A 138 -9.59 -2.39 -6.45
C GLU A 138 -8.79 -3.13 -7.54
N PRO A 139 -8.42 -4.40 -7.29
CA PRO A 139 -7.64 -5.16 -8.27
C PRO A 139 -8.46 -5.41 -9.57
N PRO A 140 -7.83 -5.38 -10.74
CA PRO A 140 -6.42 -5.09 -10.98
C PRO A 140 -6.15 -3.61 -11.34
N HIS A 141 -7.02 -2.68 -10.99
CA HIS A 141 -7.03 -1.34 -11.56
C HIS A 141 -6.44 -0.26 -10.64
N ARG A 142 -6.62 -0.39 -9.31
CA ARG A 142 -6.31 0.73 -8.41
C ARG A 142 -6.04 0.27 -6.99
N MET A 143 -5.10 0.94 -6.33
CA MET A 143 -4.97 0.97 -4.88
C MET A 143 -4.76 2.40 -4.39
N LEU A 144 -5.24 2.69 -3.20
CA LEU A 144 -5.03 3.97 -2.51
C LEU A 144 -4.55 3.69 -1.10
N LEU A 145 -3.46 4.32 -0.72
CA LEU A 145 -2.80 4.15 0.57
C LEU A 145 -2.68 5.50 1.27
N THR A 146 -2.80 5.54 2.60
CA THR A 146 -2.28 6.70 3.34
C THR A 146 -0.76 6.62 3.39
N TRP A 147 -0.11 7.78 3.38
CA TRP A 147 1.31 7.93 3.66
C TRP A 147 1.47 8.76 4.94
N GLN A 148 1.63 8.07 6.05
CA GLN A 148 1.65 8.66 7.39
C GLN A 148 3.08 8.97 7.85
N MET A 149 3.85 9.62 6.99
CA MET A 149 5.18 10.11 7.29
C MET A 149 5.19 11.62 7.31
N GLY A 150 5.61 12.19 8.44
CA GLY A 150 5.87 13.61 8.55
C GLY A 150 7.10 14.05 7.74
N ALA A 151 7.28 15.35 7.58
CA ALA A 151 8.38 15.92 6.80
C ALA A 151 9.79 15.62 7.34
N GLY A 152 9.89 15.07 8.55
CA GLY A 152 11.13 14.56 9.16
C GLY A 152 11.35 13.07 8.96
N TRP A 153 10.56 12.39 8.12
CA TRP A 153 10.56 10.92 7.93
C TRP A 153 10.27 10.16 9.24
N VAL A 154 9.43 10.75 10.08
CA VAL A 154 8.93 10.14 11.31
C VAL A 154 7.46 9.81 11.13
N TYR A 155 7.03 8.67 11.64
CA TYR A 155 5.64 8.26 11.59
C TYR A 155 4.72 9.30 12.23
N GLU A 156 3.65 9.70 11.50
CA GLU A 156 2.62 10.62 11.94
C GLU A 156 1.33 9.82 12.23
N PRO A 157 0.94 9.67 13.49
CA PRO A 157 -0.22 8.86 13.84
C PRO A 157 -1.56 9.48 13.41
N HIS A 158 -1.61 10.79 13.17
CA HIS A 158 -2.83 11.46 12.72
C HIS A 158 -3.03 11.32 11.20
N PRO A 159 -4.03 10.53 10.74
CA PRO A 159 -4.23 10.28 9.31
C PRO A 159 -4.50 11.54 8.49
N SER A 160 -5.11 12.57 9.09
CA SER A 160 -5.41 13.84 8.42
C SER A 160 -4.17 14.69 8.10
N LEU A 161 -3.04 14.43 8.78
CA LEU A 161 -1.76 15.10 8.55
C LEU A 161 -0.87 14.33 7.57
N GLY A 162 -1.21 13.09 7.27
CA GLY A 162 -0.54 12.29 6.26
C GLY A 162 -1.01 12.64 4.84
N SER A 163 -0.15 12.37 3.88
CA SER A 163 -0.49 12.42 2.46
C SER A 163 -1.05 11.08 1.97
N GLU A 164 -1.32 10.98 0.67
CA GLU A 164 -1.89 9.77 0.07
C GLU A 164 -1.08 9.33 -1.15
N ILE A 165 -0.99 8.02 -1.35
CA ILE A 165 -0.40 7.41 -2.54
C ILE A 165 -1.47 6.66 -3.29
N GLU A 166 -1.76 7.11 -4.50
CA GLU A 166 -2.65 6.43 -5.43
C GLU A 166 -1.84 5.73 -6.51
N VAL A 167 -2.12 4.46 -6.74
CA VAL A 167 -1.50 3.69 -7.83
C VAL A 167 -2.60 3.20 -8.76
N ARG A 168 -2.52 3.62 -10.02
CA ARG A 168 -3.48 3.25 -11.09
C ARG A 168 -2.80 2.40 -12.14
N PHE A 169 -3.48 1.34 -12.56
CA PHE A 169 -3.03 0.42 -13.59
C PHE A 169 -3.97 0.53 -14.78
N THR A 170 -3.40 0.75 -15.96
CA THR A 170 -4.16 0.87 -17.21
C THR A 170 -3.56 -0.06 -18.25
N ALA A 171 -4.37 -1.00 -18.77
CA ALA A 171 -3.94 -1.85 -19.86
C ALA A 171 -3.78 -1.02 -21.16
N GLU A 172 -2.59 -1.08 -21.78
CA GLU A 172 -2.28 -0.45 -23.06
C GLU A 172 -2.24 -1.47 -24.21
N GLY A 173 -2.71 -2.69 -23.95
CA GLY A 173 -2.76 -3.80 -24.88
C GLY A 173 -2.50 -5.14 -24.21
N PRO A 174 -2.54 -6.25 -24.94
CA PRO A 174 -2.19 -7.56 -24.39
C PRO A 174 -0.74 -7.56 -23.91
N GLY A 175 -0.51 -7.81 -22.64
CA GLY A 175 0.85 -7.88 -22.08
C GLY A 175 1.56 -6.54 -21.91
N ARG A 176 0.84 -5.43 -21.91
CA ARG A 176 1.41 -4.11 -21.65
C ARG A 176 0.52 -3.29 -20.72
N THR A 177 1.09 -2.77 -19.63
CA THR A 177 0.36 -2.01 -18.62
C THR A 177 1.11 -0.73 -18.27
N ARG A 178 0.40 0.39 -18.32
CA ARG A 178 0.86 1.66 -17.77
C ARG A 178 0.48 1.71 -16.29
N VAL A 179 1.46 2.02 -15.46
CA VAL A 179 1.29 2.22 -14.02
C VAL A 179 1.60 3.67 -13.69
N GLU A 180 0.64 4.34 -13.08
CA GLU A 180 0.74 5.70 -12.58
C GLU A 180 0.79 5.66 -11.07
N PHE A 181 1.83 6.26 -10.52
CA PHE A 181 2.05 6.44 -9.09
C PHE A 181 1.91 7.93 -8.77
N ALA A 182 0.88 8.28 -8.02
CA ALA A 182 0.57 9.65 -7.65
C ALA A 182 0.65 9.80 -6.13
N HIS A 183 1.60 10.61 -5.66
CA HIS A 183 1.67 11.03 -4.26
C HIS A 183 0.93 12.36 -4.14
N ARG A 184 -0.20 12.35 -3.45
CA ARG A 184 -1.19 13.43 -3.41
C ARG A 184 -1.29 14.07 -2.03
N HIS A 185 -1.91 15.24 -1.98
CA HIS A 185 -2.21 15.97 -0.74
C HIS A 185 -0.95 16.37 0.04
N LEU A 186 0.10 16.79 -0.67
CA LEU A 186 1.33 17.27 -0.06
C LEU A 186 1.15 18.64 0.61
N GLU A 187 0.09 19.39 0.28
CA GLU A 187 -0.32 20.62 0.97
C GLU A 187 -0.58 20.39 2.47
N ARG A 188 -0.92 19.17 2.88
CA ARG A 188 -1.11 18.80 4.31
C ARG A 188 0.17 18.96 5.14
N TYR A 189 1.34 19.04 4.52
CA TYR A 189 2.60 19.33 5.20
C TYR A 189 2.84 20.83 5.46
N ALA A 190 1.85 21.67 5.18
CA ALA A 190 1.84 23.11 5.43
C ALA A 190 3.11 23.80 4.87
N ASP A 191 3.88 24.47 5.71
CA ASP A 191 5.11 25.17 5.34
C ASP A 191 6.23 24.26 4.80
N GLN A 192 6.11 22.94 5.01
CA GLN A 192 7.07 21.93 4.52
C GLN A 192 6.62 21.23 3.23
N ALA A 193 5.46 21.59 2.68
CA ALA A 193 4.88 20.94 1.49
C ALA A 193 5.83 20.93 0.29
N GLU A 194 6.48 22.04 0.00
CA GLU A 194 7.42 22.15 -1.13
C GLU A 194 8.71 21.34 -0.90
N ARG A 195 9.19 21.28 0.34
CA ARG A 195 10.32 20.43 0.70
C ARG A 195 9.99 18.94 0.50
N MET A 196 8.80 18.52 0.94
CA MET A 196 8.32 17.15 0.73
C MET A 196 8.15 16.84 -0.75
N ARG A 197 7.50 17.73 -1.51
CA ARG A 197 7.35 17.61 -2.95
C ARG A 197 8.71 17.43 -3.64
N SER A 198 9.67 18.30 -3.34
CA SER A 198 11.01 18.23 -3.95
C SER A 198 11.76 16.94 -3.60
N GLY A 199 11.63 16.45 -2.37
CA GLY A 199 12.22 15.17 -1.94
C GLY A 199 11.61 13.97 -2.68
N LEU A 200 10.28 13.93 -2.77
CA LEU A 200 9.53 12.85 -3.42
C LEU A 200 9.66 12.87 -4.95
N ASP A 201 9.83 14.06 -5.55
CA ASP A 201 10.04 14.23 -6.99
C ASP A 201 11.49 13.98 -7.41
N GLY A 202 12.40 14.01 -6.45
CA GLY A 202 13.83 13.82 -6.65
C GLY A 202 14.24 12.42 -7.15
N PRO A 203 15.51 12.23 -7.51
CA PRO A 203 16.00 10.98 -8.11
C PRO A 203 15.86 9.77 -7.19
N ASN A 204 15.87 9.99 -5.87
CA ASN A 204 15.69 8.94 -4.86
C ASN A 204 14.25 8.85 -4.34
N GLY A 205 13.28 9.49 -5.00
CA GLY A 205 11.87 9.46 -4.62
C GLY A 205 11.06 8.44 -5.43
N ALA A 206 9.84 8.82 -5.82
CA ALA A 206 8.90 7.96 -6.53
C ALA A 206 9.46 7.32 -7.82
N ALA A 207 10.39 8.00 -8.51
CA ALA A 207 11.03 7.46 -9.71
C ALA A 207 11.85 6.20 -9.40
N GLN A 208 12.61 6.18 -8.31
CA GLN A 208 13.41 5.02 -7.90
C GLN A 208 12.52 3.83 -7.51
N VAL A 209 11.41 4.10 -6.83
CA VAL A 209 10.40 3.08 -6.48
C VAL A 209 9.87 2.40 -7.76
N LEU A 210 9.50 3.19 -8.78
CA LEU A 210 8.99 2.65 -10.04
C LEU A 210 10.06 1.91 -10.86
N VAL A 211 11.33 2.31 -10.78
CA VAL A 211 12.44 1.56 -11.41
C VAL A 211 12.59 0.18 -10.77
N ALA A 212 12.58 0.10 -9.43
CA ALA A 212 12.66 -1.17 -8.71
C ALA A 212 11.47 -2.08 -9.04
N TYR A 213 10.27 -1.52 -9.08
CA TYR A 213 9.06 -2.25 -9.49
C TYR A 213 9.17 -2.80 -10.93
N GLY A 214 9.59 -1.98 -11.90
CA GLY A 214 9.75 -2.40 -13.29
C GLY A 214 10.75 -3.54 -13.43
N ALA A 215 11.85 -3.51 -12.68
CA ALA A 215 12.82 -4.60 -12.64
C ALA A 215 12.22 -5.89 -12.06
N ALA A 216 11.39 -5.79 -11.02
CA ALA A 216 10.71 -6.93 -10.42
C ALA A 216 9.70 -7.58 -11.36
N VAL A 217 8.94 -6.80 -12.13
CA VAL A 217 8.04 -7.33 -13.17
C VAL A 217 8.83 -8.14 -14.18
N SER A 218 9.93 -7.60 -14.71
CA SER A 218 10.78 -8.29 -15.70
C SER A 218 11.36 -9.60 -15.13
N ALA A 219 11.81 -9.60 -13.88
CA ALA A 219 12.32 -10.81 -13.23
C ALA A 219 11.24 -11.87 -12.99
N ALA A 220 10.03 -11.44 -12.61
CA ALA A 220 8.90 -12.33 -12.37
C ALA A 220 8.41 -13.03 -13.66
N ASP A 221 8.43 -12.33 -14.79
CA ASP A 221 8.03 -12.89 -16.09
C ASP A 221 9.06 -13.91 -16.59
N VAL A 222 10.36 -13.65 -16.42
CA VAL A 222 11.42 -14.62 -16.71
C VAL A 222 11.26 -15.90 -15.89
N SER A 223 10.97 -15.77 -14.60
CA SER A 223 10.74 -16.91 -13.70
C SER A 223 9.52 -17.73 -14.12
N ALA A 224 8.41 -17.08 -14.49
CA ALA A 224 7.20 -17.75 -14.95
C ALA A 224 7.42 -18.50 -16.27
N ALA A 225 8.16 -17.90 -17.21
CA ALA A 225 8.53 -18.54 -18.47
C ALA A 225 9.43 -19.76 -18.26
N ALA A 226 10.39 -19.69 -17.32
CA ALA A 226 11.27 -20.81 -16.99
C ALA A 226 10.52 -22.00 -16.38
N VAL A 227 9.53 -21.75 -15.50
CA VAL A 227 8.65 -22.78 -14.94
C VAL A 227 7.81 -23.45 -16.02
N SER A 228 7.23 -22.68 -16.95
CA SER A 228 6.43 -23.21 -18.06
C SER A 228 7.25 -24.11 -18.98
N VAL A 229 8.51 -23.76 -19.26
CA VAL A 229 9.42 -24.60 -20.09
C VAL A 229 9.79 -25.89 -19.36
N ALA A 230 9.98 -25.83 -18.03
CA ALA A 230 10.30 -27.03 -17.24
C ALA A 230 9.12 -28.01 -17.18
N ASP A 231 7.88 -27.50 -17.07
CA ASP A 231 6.67 -28.34 -17.09
C ASP A 231 6.45 -29.01 -18.44
N VAL A 232 6.72 -28.34 -19.54
CA VAL A 232 6.63 -28.91 -20.89
C VAL A 232 7.70 -29.98 -21.10
N ALA A 233 8.92 -29.77 -20.64
CA ALA A 233 10.01 -30.76 -20.73
C ALA A 233 9.73 -31.97 -19.82
N GLY A 234 9.13 -31.77 -18.63
CA GLY A 234 8.74 -32.87 -17.72
C GLY A 234 7.58 -33.72 -18.26
N ALA A 235 6.67 -33.15 -19.08
CA ALA A 235 5.58 -33.86 -19.69
C ALA A 235 6.08 -34.75 -20.89
N ALA A 236 7.01 -34.22 -21.69
CA ALA A 236 7.58 -34.96 -22.84
C ALA A 236 8.38 -36.20 -22.38
N THR A 237 9.09 -36.15 -21.25
CA THR A 237 9.85 -37.29 -20.71
C THR A 237 8.95 -38.39 -20.10
N LYS A 238 7.69 -38.12 -19.78
CA LYS A 238 6.76 -39.14 -19.28
C LYS A 238 6.07 -39.95 -20.37
N GLU A 239 5.95 -39.41 -21.60
CA GLU A 239 5.34 -40.15 -22.72
C GLU A 239 6.29 -41.18 -23.37
N GLU A 240 7.62 -40.96 -23.29
CA GLU A 240 8.59 -41.91 -23.85
C GLU A 240 8.81 -43.19 -22.99
N HIS A 241 8.31 -43.25 -21.75
CA HIS A 241 8.50 -44.40 -20.84
C HIS A 241 7.27 -45.33 -20.76
N SER A 242 6.23 -45.10 -21.61
CA SER A 242 4.98 -45.93 -21.58
C SER A 242 4.82 -46.87 -22.79
N VAL A 243 5.88 -47.06 -23.62
CA VAL A 243 5.87 -48.00 -24.74
C VAL A 243 7.06 -48.95 -24.59
N HIS A 244 6.88 -49.96 -23.69
CA HIS A 244 7.56 -51.24 -23.79
C HIS A 244 6.79 -52.27 -22.95
#